data_794d8e7e4f6de821a650bd9288d626af
#
_entry.id   794d8e7e4f6de821a650bd9288d626af
#
_cell.length_a   1.000
_cell.length_b   1.000
_cell.length_c   1.000
_cell.angle_alpha   90.00
_cell.angle_beta   90.00
_cell.angle_gamma   90.00
#
_symmetry.space_group_name_H-M   'P 1'
#
loop_
_entity.id
_entity.type
_entity.pdbx_description
1 polymer ?
#
loop_
_entity_poly.entity_id
_entity_poly.type
_entity_poly.pdbx_seq_one_letter_code
_entity_poly.pdbx_strand_id
1 'polypeptide(L)'
;MSGVFAVFMLFAVHQLHYSDVGGWPMDALLFFLSVATSVVILTGNVLWIVVRRPKDDRATPLLHRFLGRLTIGVGCGLVAAVPVIFILAQVLPDDMASRKVWEEGGFFIAWGIFLLAAFLGPSPRLAVRWQLGLAAVLCVAAVLANGFVMGA
;
A
#
# COMPACT_ATOMS: atom_id res chain seq x y z
N MET A 1 2.20 32.07 21.27
CA MET A 1 2.77 31.91 19.94
C MET A 1 2.78 30.44 19.43
N SER A 2 2.84 29.44 20.31
CA SER A 2 2.86 28.00 19.94
C SER A 2 1.58 27.50 19.26
N GLY A 3 0.40 27.96 19.65
CA GLY A 3 -0.88 27.50 19.09
C GLY A 3 -1.11 27.92 17.62
N VAL A 4 -0.75 29.15 17.26
CA VAL A 4 -0.91 29.64 15.88
C VAL A 4 0.00 28.88 14.92
N PHE A 5 1.24 28.60 15.34
CA PHE A 5 2.18 27.79 14.55
C PHE A 5 1.67 26.36 14.34
N ALA A 6 1.13 25.74 15.39
CA ALA A 6 0.56 24.39 15.29
C ALA A 6 -0.65 24.34 14.33
N VAL A 7 -1.55 25.32 14.40
CA VAL A 7 -2.70 25.43 13.49
C VAL A 7 -2.23 25.66 12.04
N PHE A 8 -1.25 26.52 11.84
CA PHE A 8 -0.67 26.75 10.50
C PHE A 8 -0.02 25.48 9.93
N MET A 9 0.75 24.76 10.75
CA MET A 9 1.36 23.49 10.33
C MET A 9 0.33 22.42 10.00
N LEU A 10 -0.72 22.28 10.82
CA LEU A 10 -1.83 21.36 10.54
C LEU A 10 -2.56 21.72 9.25
N PHE A 11 -2.81 23.00 9.03
CA PHE A 11 -3.43 23.47 7.79
C PHE A 11 -2.53 23.21 6.57
N ALA A 12 -1.24 23.53 6.66
CA ALA A 12 -0.29 23.30 5.55
C ALA A 12 -0.15 21.81 5.23
N VAL A 13 -0.06 20.93 6.26
CA VAL A 13 -0.03 19.47 6.08
C VAL A 13 -1.33 18.98 5.46
N HIS A 14 -2.47 19.48 5.91
CA HIS A 14 -3.77 19.11 5.36
C HIS A 14 -3.88 19.48 3.88
N GLN A 15 -3.55 20.72 3.51
CA GLN A 15 -3.58 21.20 2.14
C GLN A 15 -2.64 20.42 1.22
N LEU A 16 -1.42 20.11 1.69
CA LEU A 16 -0.47 19.28 0.94
C LEU A 16 -0.93 17.82 0.80
N HIS A 17 -1.57 17.28 1.85
CA HIS A 17 -2.00 15.89 1.87
C HIS A 17 -3.21 15.65 0.96
N TYR A 18 -4.14 16.60 0.91
CA TYR A 18 -5.35 16.50 0.08
C TYR A 18 -5.21 17.16 -1.30
N SER A 19 -4.03 17.74 -1.58
CA SER A 19 -3.72 18.31 -2.90
C SER A 19 -4.68 19.43 -3.36
N ASP A 20 -5.32 20.13 -2.41
CA ASP A 20 -6.30 21.18 -2.69
C ASP A 20 -5.68 22.45 -3.29
N VAL A 21 -4.33 22.50 -3.36
CA VAL A 21 -3.58 23.66 -3.87
C VAL A 21 -2.85 23.28 -5.14
N GLY A 22 -3.11 23.96 -6.24
CA GLY A 22 -2.33 23.84 -7.47
C GLY A 22 -2.94 22.99 -8.59
N GLY A 23 -4.10 22.35 -8.35
CA GLY A 23 -4.82 21.56 -9.35
C GLY A 23 -4.01 20.34 -9.85
N TRP A 24 -4.39 19.80 -11.01
CA TRP A 24 -3.83 18.57 -11.56
C TRP A 24 -2.30 18.51 -11.71
N PRO A 25 -1.55 19.62 -11.96
CA PRO A 25 -0.09 19.54 -12.02
C PRO A 25 0.54 19.25 -10.66
N MET A 26 -0.04 19.79 -9.57
CA MET A 26 0.40 19.50 -8.20
C MET A 26 0.08 18.07 -7.82
N ASP A 27 -1.10 17.56 -8.20
CA ASP A 27 -1.50 16.17 -7.99
C ASP A 27 -0.51 15.20 -8.67
N ALA A 28 -0.16 15.49 -9.92
CA ALA A 28 0.81 14.70 -10.66
C ALA A 28 2.20 14.76 -10.00
N LEU A 29 2.65 15.93 -9.56
CA LEU A 29 3.93 16.10 -8.86
C LEU A 29 3.95 15.29 -7.58
N LEU A 30 2.92 15.42 -6.73
CA LEU A 30 2.81 14.69 -5.46
C LEU A 30 2.72 13.19 -5.69
N PHE A 31 2.01 12.73 -6.73
CA PHE A 31 1.96 11.34 -7.11
C PHE A 31 3.35 10.78 -7.45
N PHE A 32 4.09 11.44 -8.35
CA PHE A 32 5.43 10.99 -8.71
C PHE A 32 6.40 11.04 -7.54
N LEU A 33 6.31 12.07 -6.69
CA LEU A 33 7.13 12.18 -5.48
C LEU A 33 6.83 11.06 -4.50
N SER A 34 5.56 10.69 -4.32
CA SER A 34 5.13 9.58 -3.46
C SER A 34 5.63 8.24 -3.99
N VAL A 35 5.54 8.01 -5.30
CA VAL A 35 6.09 6.81 -5.95
C VAL A 35 7.61 6.74 -5.75
N ALA A 36 8.33 7.84 -6.01
CA ALA A 36 9.78 7.90 -5.84
C ALA A 36 10.18 7.62 -4.38
N THR A 37 9.50 8.23 -3.42
CA THR A 37 9.74 8.01 -1.99
C THR A 37 9.49 6.54 -1.61
N SER A 38 8.42 5.94 -2.10
CA SER A 38 8.10 4.52 -1.87
C SER A 38 9.19 3.60 -2.41
N VAL A 39 9.69 3.88 -3.62
CA VAL A 39 10.80 3.12 -4.23
C VAL A 39 12.07 3.25 -3.38
N VAL A 40 12.42 4.45 -2.92
CA VAL A 40 13.60 4.69 -2.07
C VAL A 40 13.49 3.93 -0.75
N ILE A 41 12.32 3.98 -0.09
CA ILE A 41 12.11 3.27 1.18
C ILE A 41 12.20 1.75 0.97
N LEU A 42 11.54 1.20 -0.04
CA LEU A 42 11.55 -0.24 -0.32
C LEU A 42 12.95 -0.73 -0.70
N THR A 43 13.65 -0.01 -1.58
CA THR A 43 15.01 -0.37 -1.98
C THR A 43 16.00 -0.25 -0.83
N GLY A 44 15.88 0.78 0.02
CA GLY A 44 16.67 0.95 1.23
C GLY A 44 16.48 -0.22 2.20
N ASN A 45 15.25 -0.64 2.45
CA ASN A 45 14.94 -1.80 3.30
C ASN A 45 15.50 -3.11 2.72
N VAL A 46 15.33 -3.33 1.41
CA VAL A 46 15.89 -4.52 0.74
C VAL A 46 17.42 -4.52 0.82
N LEU A 47 18.04 -3.39 0.53
CA LEU A 47 19.51 -3.25 0.62
C LEU A 47 20.01 -3.52 2.02
N TRP A 48 19.35 -2.98 3.06
CA TRP A 48 19.68 -3.23 4.45
C TRP A 48 19.62 -4.73 4.80
N ILE A 49 18.57 -5.43 4.34
CA ILE A 49 18.41 -6.87 4.55
C ILE A 49 19.51 -7.66 3.84
N VAL A 50 19.84 -7.30 2.59
CA VAL A 50 20.82 -8.01 1.77
C VAL A 50 22.24 -7.82 2.33
N VAL A 51 22.62 -6.58 2.63
CA VAL A 51 23.99 -6.26 3.13
C VAL A 51 24.27 -6.88 4.50
N ARG A 52 23.25 -6.98 5.34
CA ARG A 52 23.40 -7.55 6.70
C ARG A 52 23.09 -9.04 6.78
N ARG A 53 22.85 -9.70 5.64
CA ARG A 53 22.61 -11.14 5.62
C ARG A 53 23.87 -11.90 6.04
N PRO A 54 23.81 -12.76 7.07
CA PRO A 54 24.92 -13.61 7.44
C PRO A 54 25.36 -14.49 6.26
N LYS A 55 26.67 -14.74 6.12
CA LYS A 55 27.20 -15.63 5.07
C LYS A 55 26.71 -17.08 5.20
N ASP A 56 26.40 -17.50 6.43
CA ASP A 56 25.83 -18.81 6.71
C ASP A 56 24.30 -18.69 6.90
N ASP A 57 23.52 -19.26 5.99
CA ASP A 57 22.05 -19.27 6.03
C ASP A 57 21.47 -19.93 7.29
N ARG A 58 22.23 -20.86 7.91
CA ARG A 58 21.82 -21.55 9.16
C ARG A 58 21.89 -20.64 10.37
N ALA A 59 22.71 -19.61 10.31
CA ALA A 59 22.91 -18.63 11.40
C ALA A 59 22.05 -17.36 11.23
N THR A 60 21.11 -17.32 10.28
CA THR A 60 20.29 -16.12 10.04
C THR A 60 19.40 -15.81 11.26
N PRO A 61 19.61 -14.68 11.96
CA PRO A 61 18.85 -14.34 13.15
C PRO A 61 17.35 -14.26 12.86
N LEU A 62 16.51 -14.69 13.82
CA LEU A 62 15.05 -14.62 13.71
C LEU A 62 14.57 -13.22 13.36
N LEU A 63 15.19 -12.19 13.94
CA LEU A 63 14.87 -10.79 13.65
C LEU A 63 15.08 -10.45 12.16
N HIS A 64 16.15 -10.93 11.55
CA HIS A 64 16.42 -10.68 10.13
C HIS A 64 15.38 -11.33 9.21
N ARG A 65 14.98 -12.56 9.53
CA ARG A 65 13.89 -13.27 8.82
C ARG A 65 12.55 -12.58 9.01
N PHE A 66 12.27 -12.11 10.23
CA PHE A 66 11.07 -11.35 10.54
C PHE A 66 10.99 -10.04 9.76
N LEU A 67 12.08 -9.22 9.80
CA LEU A 67 12.15 -7.95 9.08
C LEU A 67 12.02 -8.12 7.57
N GLY A 68 12.63 -9.17 7.01
CA GLY A 68 12.48 -9.47 5.58
C GLY A 68 11.03 -9.79 5.19
N ARG A 69 10.33 -10.58 5.97
CA ARG A 69 8.91 -10.92 5.75
C ARG A 69 8.01 -9.73 5.99
N LEU A 70 8.30 -8.93 7.01
CA LEU A 70 7.57 -7.70 7.31
C LEU A 70 7.67 -6.70 6.14
N THR A 71 8.87 -6.47 5.62
CA THR A 71 9.08 -5.58 4.47
C THR A 71 8.28 -6.02 3.24
N ILE A 72 8.25 -7.32 2.96
CA ILE A 72 7.46 -7.87 1.86
C ILE A 72 5.96 -7.71 2.14
N GLY A 73 5.50 -8.11 3.31
CA GLY A 73 4.09 -8.04 3.69
C GLY A 73 3.55 -6.61 3.71
N VAL A 74 4.33 -5.66 4.22
CA VAL A 74 3.97 -4.24 4.21
C VAL A 74 4.01 -3.67 2.79
N GLY A 75 5.12 -3.83 2.06
CA GLY A 75 5.29 -3.22 0.74
C GLY A 75 4.43 -3.88 -0.35
N CYS A 76 4.66 -5.16 -0.63
CA CYS A 76 3.91 -5.87 -1.67
C CYS A 76 2.44 -6.07 -1.28
N GLY A 77 2.16 -6.29 0.01
CA GLY A 77 0.80 -6.42 0.53
C GLY A 77 -0.01 -5.15 0.38
N LEU A 78 0.59 -3.98 0.59
CA LEU A 78 -0.06 -2.69 0.36
C LEU A 78 -0.43 -2.52 -1.12
N VAL A 79 0.51 -2.80 -2.04
CA VAL A 79 0.25 -2.74 -3.49
C VAL A 79 -0.89 -3.68 -3.90
N ALA A 80 -0.97 -4.87 -3.29
CA ALA A 80 -2.04 -5.83 -3.56
C ALA A 80 -3.39 -5.43 -2.94
N ALA A 81 -3.40 -4.67 -1.85
CA ALA A 81 -4.62 -4.21 -1.19
C ALA A 81 -5.27 -3.00 -1.88
N VAL A 82 -4.49 -2.14 -2.55
CA VAL A 82 -5.02 -0.94 -3.23
C VAL A 82 -6.13 -1.25 -4.24
N PRO A 83 -6.04 -2.24 -5.14
CA PRO A 83 -7.13 -2.56 -6.05
C PRO A 83 -8.42 -2.99 -5.35
N VAL A 84 -8.35 -3.52 -4.14
CA VAL A 84 -9.53 -3.97 -3.38
C VAL A 84 -10.44 -2.79 -3.04
N ILE A 85 -9.87 -1.63 -2.63
CA ILE A 85 -10.69 -0.45 -2.34
C ILE A 85 -11.42 0.05 -3.61
N PHE A 86 -10.76 0.01 -4.78
CA PHE A 86 -11.40 0.38 -6.05
C PHE A 86 -12.53 -0.58 -6.43
N ILE A 87 -12.35 -1.89 -6.20
CA ILE A 87 -13.41 -2.88 -6.43
C ILE A 87 -14.58 -2.63 -5.48
N LEU A 88 -14.30 -2.43 -4.19
CA LEU A 88 -15.34 -2.16 -3.18
C LEU A 88 -16.10 -0.88 -3.50
N ALA A 89 -15.42 0.18 -3.93
CA ALA A 89 -16.03 1.43 -4.31
C ALA A 89 -17.02 1.30 -5.50
N GLN A 90 -16.84 0.27 -6.33
CA GLN A 90 -17.72 0.00 -7.48
C GLN A 90 -18.87 -0.98 -7.16
N VAL A 91 -18.62 -1.90 -6.23
CA VAL A 91 -19.57 -2.98 -5.89
C VAL A 91 -20.55 -2.56 -4.79
N LEU A 92 -20.09 -1.70 -3.86
CA LEU A 92 -20.95 -1.25 -2.76
C LEU A 92 -22.01 -0.25 -3.24
N PRO A 93 -23.28 -0.41 -2.81
CA PRO A 93 -24.35 0.51 -3.16
C PRO A 93 -24.08 1.94 -2.66
N ASP A 94 -24.44 2.95 -3.46
CA ASP A 94 -24.21 4.36 -3.14
C ASP A 94 -25.02 4.86 -1.95
N ASP A 95 -26.19 4.27 -1.71
CA ASP A 95 -27.11 4.58 -0.63
C ASP A 95 -26.74 3.94 0.72
N MET A 96 -25.65 3.16 0.76
CA MET A 96 -25.23 2.47 1.97
C MET A 96 -24.64 3.45 2.99
N ALA A 97 -25.32 3.66 4.12
CA ALA A 97 -24.93 4.61 5.17
C ALA A 97 -23.51 4.35 5.75
N SER A 98 -23.03 3.12 5.71
CA SER A 98 -21.70 2.70 6.22
C SER A 98 -20.68 2.42 5.11
N ARG A 99 -20.93 2.84 3.87
CA ARG A 99 -20.09 2.55 2.69
C ARG A 99 -18.62 2.84 2.94
N LYS A 100 -18.30 4.05 3.45
CA LYS A 100 -16.91 4.45 3.75
C LYS A 100 -16.23 3.50 4.73
N VAL A 101 -16.94 3.04 5.75
CA VAL A 101 -16.40 2.10 6.75
C VAL A 101 -16.07 0.75 6.10
N TRP A 102 -16.89 0.27 5.15
CA TRP A 102 -16.64 -0.96 4.43
C TRP A 102 -15.50 -0.84 3.41
N GLU A 103 -15.39 0.29 2.71
CA GLU A 103 -14.27 0.56 1.80
C GLU A 103 -12.94 0.59 2.55
N GLU A 104 -12.85 1.40 3.62
CA GLU A 104 -11.63 1.52 4.44
C GLU A 104 -11.33 0.22 5.18
N GLY A 105 -12.33 -0.39 5.81
CA GLY A 105 -12.20 -1.65 6.53
C GLY A 105 -11.76 -2.79 5.61
N GLY A 106 -12.36 -2.91 4.44
CA GLY A 106 -12.00 -3.90 3.43
C GLY A 106 -10.56 -3.77 2.95
N PHE A 107 -10.09 -2.54 2.75
CA PHE A 107 -8.68 -2.28 2.44
C PHE A 107 -7.74 -2.78 3.55
N PHE A 108 -8.00 -2.40 4.81
CA PHE A 108 -7.15 -2.82 5.92
C PHE A 108 -7.20 -4.32 6.18
N ILE A 109 -8.37 -4.94 6.02
CA ILE A 109 -8.52 -6.40 6.12
C ILE A 109 -7.71 -7.09 5.03
N ALA A 110 -7.83 -6.66 3.78
CA ALA A 110 -7.06 -7.20 2.67
C ALA A 110 -5.56 -7.05 2.89
N TRP A 111 -5.11 -5.84 3.29
CA TRP A 111 -3.72 -5.61 3.61
C TRP A 111 -3.22 -6.49 4.76
N GLY A 112 -3.99 -6.65 5.83
CA GLY A 112 -3.69 -7.57 6.93
C GLY A 112 -3.56 -9.02 6.48
N ILE A 113 -4.43 -9.49 5.58
CA ILE A 113 -4.35 -10.84 4.99
C ILE A 113 -3.05 -11.01 4.19
N PHE A 114 -2.68 -10.04 3.34
CA PHE A 114 -1.43 -10.08 2.57
C PHE A 114 -0.20 -10.02 3.48
N LEU A 115 -0.25 -9.21 4.55
CA LEU A 115 0.79 -9.15 5.56
C LEU A 115 0.98 -10.51 6.23
N LEU A 116 -0.09 -11.13 6.71
CA LEU A 116 -0.04 -12.46 7.32
C LEU A 116 0.44 -13.53 6.33
N ALA A 117 -0.02 -13.50 5.08
CA ALA A 117 0.40 -14.43 4.04
C ALA A 117 1.92 -14.36 3.76
N ALA A 118 2.56 -13.20 3.91
CA ALA A 118 4.00 -13.07 3.82
C ALA A 118 4.75 -13.84 4.92
N PHE A 119 4.14 -13.98 6.10
CA PHE A 119 4.71 -14.75 7.21
C PHE A 119 4.46 -16.25 7.09
N LEU A 120 3.31 -16.65 6.56
CA LEU A 120 2.90 -18.06 6.42
C LEU A 120 3.54 -18.72 5.18
N GLY A 121 3.97 -17.94 4.20
CA GLY A 121 4.56 -18.46 2.96
C GLY A 121 5.89 -19.22 3.19
N PRO A 122 6.16 -20.24 2.37
CA PRO A 122 7.36 -21.09 2.51
C PRO A 122 8.66 -20.33 2.22
N SER A 123 8.63 -19.33 1.36
CA SER A 123 9.80 -18.51 1.04
C SER A 123 9.43 -17.04 0.73
N PRO A 124 10.32 -16.08 1.07
CA PRO A 124 10.11 -14.66 0.76
C PRO A 124 9.92 -14.38 -0.74
N ARG A 125 10.67 -15.09 -1.60
CA ARG A 125 10.56 -14.92 -3.07
C ARG A 125 9.19 -15.34 -3.60
N LEU A 126 8.65 -16.42 -3.06
CA LEU A 126 7.33 -16.90 -3.45
C LEU A 126 6.24 -15.93 -2.95
N ALA A 127 6.38 -15.40 -1.74
CA ALA A 127 5.46 -14.39 -1.20
C ALA A 127 5.39 -13.15 -2.11
N VAL A 128 6.53 -12.60 -2.56
CA VAL A 128 6.56 -11.48 -3.50
C VAL A 128 5.85 -11.82 -4.81
N ARG A 129 6.17 -12.96 -5.41
CA ARG A 129 5.55 -13.38 -6.69
C ARG A 129 4.03 -13.51 -6.59
N TRP A 130 3.55 -14.15 -5.55
CA TRP A 130 2.12 -14.32 -5.32
C TRP A 130 1.41 -13.00 -5.08
N GLN A 131 1.95 -12.14 -4.23
CA GLN A 131 1.33 -10.86 -3.91
C GLN A 131 1.29 -9.93 -5.12
N LEU A 132 2.38 -9.82 -5.87
CA LEU A 132 2.42 -9.00 -7.08
C LEU A 132 1.57 -9.59 -8.22
N GLY A 133 1.56 -10.91 -8.37
CA GLY A 133 0.69 -11.58 -9.34
C GLY A 133 -0.79 -11.35 -9.02
N LEU A 134 -1.18 -11.50 -7.75
CA LEU A 134 -2.55 -11.24 -7.33
C LEU A 134 -2.91 -9.75 -7.43
N ALA A 135 -1.98 -8.84 -7.11
CA ALA A 135 -2.17 -7.41 -7.33
C ALA A 135 -2.48 -7.09 -8.79
N ALA A 136 -1.73 -7.68 -9.74
CA ALA A 136 -1.98 -7.50 -11.16
C ALA A 136 -3.37 -8.00 -11.57
N VAL A 137 -3.78 -9.18 -11.10
CA VAL A 137 -5.13 -9.74 -11.36
C VAL A 137 -6.21 -8.83 -10.78
N LEU A 138 -6.04 -8.36 -9.55
CA LEU A 138 -7.00 -7.45 -8.91
C LEU A 138 -7.08 -6.09 -9.61
N CYS A 139 -5.95 -5.56 -10.11
CA CYS A 139 -5.96 -4.34 -10.94
C CYS A 139 -6.77 -4.53 -12.22
N VAL A 140 -6.58 -5.65 -12.93
CA VAL A 140 -7.37 -5.96 -14.13
C VAL A 140 -8.85 -6.11 -13.76
N ALA A 141 -9.17 -6.81 -12.67
CA ALA A 141 -10.55 -6.96 -12.19
C ALA A 141 -11.18 -5.61 -11.85
N ALA A 142 -10.46 -4.69 -11.21
CA ALA A 142 -10.94 -3.34 -10.90
C ALA A 142 -11.26 -2.54 -12.17
N VAL A 143 -10.41 -2.61 -13.19
CA VAL A 143 -10.63 -1.94 -14.49
C VAL A 143 -11.84 -2.52 -15.21
N LEU A 144 -11.96 -3.86 -15.24
CA LEU A 144 -13.10 -4.52 -15.86
C LEU A 144 -14.42 -4.19 -15.14
N ALA A 145 -14.41 -4.22 -13.79
CA ALA A 145 -15.58 -3.84 -13.00
C ALA A 145 -16.03 -2.41 -13.32
N ASN A 146 -15.09 -1.46 -13.42
CA ASN A 146 -15.40 -0.08 -13.80
C ASN A 146 -16.01 0.01 -15.22
N GLY A 147 -15.47 -0.75 -16.17
CA GLY A 147 -16.02 -0.82 -17.54
C GLY A 147 -17.45 -1.36 -17.60
N PHE A 148 -17.78 -2.35 -16.78
CA PHE A 148 -19.15 -2.89 -16.68
C PHE A 148 -20.12 -1.90 -16.02
N VAL A 149 -19.72 -1.22 -14.97
CA VAL A 149 -20.56 -0.25 -14.25
C VAL A 149 -20.81 1.01 -15.09
N MET A 150 -19.82 1.49 -15.86
CA MET A 150 -19.99 2.66 -16.72
C MET A 150 -20.66 2.35 -18.09
N GLY A 151 -20.67 1.09 -18.50
CA GLY A 151 -21.26 0.65 -19.79
C GLY A 151 -22.71 0.15 -19.70
N ALA A 152 -23.27 0.07 -18.49
CA ALA A 152 -24.66 -0.29 -18.23
C ALA A 152 -25.52 0.95 -17.95
#